data_3049b5bfc4ada82574494664fc141e29
#
_entry.id   3049b5bfc4ada82574494664fc141e29
#
_cell.length_a   1.000
_cell.length_b   1.000
_cell.length_c   1.000
_cell.angle_alpha   90.00
_cell.angle_beta   90.00
_cell.angle_gamma   90.00
#
_symmetry.space_group_name_H-M   'P 1'
#
loop_
_entity.id
_entity.type
_entity.pdbx_description
1 polymer ?
#
loop_
_entity_poly.entity_id
_entity_poly.type
_entity_poly.pdbx_seq_one_letter_code
_entity_poly.pdbx_strand_id
1 'polypeptide(L)'
;FYIYADGDRIMGEVENIGPGLSRNLVIDLPKGSYEGACKPGMIGDGIRQALTVTGEPTKRLSDSEELKAAADSYARYVKSQSDALIVKTEEFVAAVKAGNVDEAKRLFPIARTYWERIEPVAEKFGDLDPITDGREPDAVAESVDFTGWHRIEKQLWVSGNTEGMAKYADQLLSNVKKIVKLGQDAPLTALELAQGTKGLLDEVATGKITGEEDEFSHTDLWDFKANIEGSQAAIAALRPVLEAQDPALAKQVDAKFKLVDTELNQYQDKTTGDWKFYDELTKEQVKALSDAVAALSEPISKVAAVVAASA
;
A
#
# COMPACT_ATOMS: atom_id res chain seq x y z
N PHE A 1 4.56 -1.12 16.66
CA PHE A 1 5.76 -1.81 17.11
C PHE A 1 6.62 -2.17 15.91
N TYR A 2 7.92 -1.90 16.00
CA TYR A 2 8.88 -2.01 14.89
C TYR A 2 10.05 -2.90 15.28
N ILE A 3 10.65 -3.56 14.31
CA ILE A 3 11.96 -4.22 14.43
C ILE A 3 12.92 -3.51 13.47
N TYR A 4 14.00 -2.96 14.03
CA TYR A 4 15.04 -2.26 13.29
C TYR A 4 16.33 -3.07 13.22
N ALA A 5 16.97 -3.05 12.06
CA ALA A 5 18.39 -3.39 11.88
C ALA A 5 19.27 -2.14 12.00
N ASP A 6 20.57 -2.28 11.85
CA ASP A 6 21.52 -1.17 11.87
C ASP A 6 21.10 -0.05 10.88
N GLY A 7 21.24 1.20 11.33
CA GLY A 7 20.88 2.37 10.54
C GLY A 7 19.36 2.62 10.46
N ASP A 8 18.62 2.21 11.48
CA ASP A 8 17.15 2.36 11.59
C ASP A 8 16.36 1.73 10.42
N ARG A 9 16.95 0.76 9.75
CA ARG A 9 16.27 0.03 8.68
C ARG A 9 15.17 -0.86 9.27
N ILE A 10 13.92 -0.62 8.89
CA ILE A 10 12.77 -1.43 9.30
C ILE A 10 12.90 -2.83 8.69
N MET A 11 12.83 -3.84 9.55
CA MET A 11 12.82 -5.25 9.18
C MET A 11 11.41 -5.83 9.19
N GLY A 12 10.52 -5.22 9.92
CA GLY A 12 9.11 -5.54 10.01
C GLY A 12 8.44 -4.71 11.08
N GLU A 13 7.15 -4.51 10.90
CA GLU A 13 6.35 -3.68 11.80
C GLU A 13 4.94 -4.23 11.99
N VAL A 14 4.28 -3.76 13.00
CA VAL A 14 2.85 -3.92 13.21
C VAL A 14 2.33 -2.66 13.89
N GLU A 15 1.38 -2.04 13.25
CA GLU A 15 0.82 -0.75 13.63
C GLU A 15 -0.62 -0.86 14.14
N ASN A 16 -1.20 0.28 14.50
CA ASN A 16 -2.61 0.40 14.89
C ASN A 16 -3.03 -0.58 16.01
N ILE A 17 -2.13 -0.79 17.00
CA ILE A 17 -2.44 -1.59 18.18
C ILE A 17 -3.14 -0.70 19.21
N GLY A 18 -4.48 -0.67 19.14
CA GLY A 18 -5.29 0.10 20.10
C GLY A 18 -5.25 -0.47 21.53
N PRO A 19 -5.68 0.32 22.52
CA PRO A 19 -5.75 -0.14 23.90
C PRO A 19 -6.56 -1.43 24.08
N GLY A 20 -5.99 -2.42 24.76
CA GLY A 20 -6.62 -3.72 24.97
C GLY A 20 -6.57 -4.68 23.80
N LEU A 21 -5.98 -4.27 22.66
CA LEU A 21 -5.77 -5.14 21.50
C LEU A 21 -4.39 -5.80 21.55
N SER A 22 -4.28 -6.95 20.92
CA SER A 22 -3.01 -7.65 20.66
C SER A 22 -2.87 -7.95 19.18
N ARG A 23 -1.65 -7.84 18.67
CA ARG A 23 -1.28 -8.20 17.31
C ARG A 23 -0.05 -9.10 17.32
N ASN A 24 0.07 -9.99 16.38
CA ASN A 24 1.24 -10.82 16.21
C ASN A 24 2.08 -10.26 15.06
N LEU A 25 3.34 -9.93 15.34
CA LEU A 25 4.33 -9.71 14.30
C LEU A 25 5.04 -11.04 14.04
N VAL A 26 4.99 -11.52 12.80
CA VAL A 26 5.71 -12.71 12.34
C VAL A 26 6.75 -12.25 11.35
N ILE A 27 8.02 -12.56 11.62
CA ILE A 27 9.15 -12.08 10.83
C ILE A 27 10.24 -13.13 10.77
N ASP A 28 10.90 -13.24 9.62
CA ASP A 28 12.12 -14.04 9.43
C ASP A 28 13.35 -13.11 9.53
N LEU A 29 14.12 -13.26 10.60
CA LEU A 29 15.29 -12.45 10.86
C LEU A 29 16.56 -13.30 10.75
N PRO A 30 17.53 -12.91 9.91
CA PRO A 30 18.89 -13.47 9.95
C PRO A 30 19.50 -13.36 11.36
N LYS A 31 20.45 -14.23 11.68
CA LYS A 31 21.27 -14.10 12.88
C LYS A 31 21.93 -12.73 12.93
N GLY A 32 21.72 -11.98 14.00
CA GLY A 32 22.22 -10.61 14.12
C GLY A 32 21.68 -9.88 15.34
N SER A 33 22.04 -8.60 15.40
CA SER A 33 21.54 -7.67 16.42
C SER A 33 20.50 -6.75 15.79
N TYR A 34 19.43 -6.53 16.51
CA TYR A 34 18.27 -5.74 16.12
C TYR A 34 17.79 -4.91 17.30
N GLU A 35 16.86 -4.00 17.06
CA GLU A 35 16.14 -3.28 18.09
C GLU A 35 14.63 -3.43 17.89
N GLY A 36 13.93 -3.83 18.96
CA GLY A 36 12.47 -3.74 19.01
C GLY A 36 12.07 -2.36 19.54
N ALA A 37 11.17 -1.66 18.85
CA ALA A 37 10.73 -0.33 19.24
C ALA A 37 9.21 -0.26 19.38
N CYS A 38 8.73 0.30 20.48
CA CYS A 38 7.34 0.68 20.65
C CYS A 38 7.24 2.20 20.48
N LYS A 39 6.54 2.66 19.44
CA LYS A 39 6.38 4.09 19.10
C LYS A 39 4.92 4.50 19.25
N PRO A 40 4.50 5.00 20.44
CA PRO A 40 3.14 5.51 20.60
C PRO A 40 2.87 6.67 19.65
N GLY A 41 1.79 6.58 18.85
CA GLY A 41 1.46 7.57 17.83
C GLY A 41 2.43 7.62 16.64
N MET A 42 3.29 6.58 16.49
CA MET A 42 4.28 6.44 15.40
C MET A 42 5.33 7.57 15.33
N ILE A 43 5.47 8.36 16.39
CA ILE A 43 6.33 9.55 16.44
C ILE A 43 7.61 9.29 17.22
N GLY A 44 8.73 9.86 16.76
CA GLY A 44 10.03 9.85 17.46
C GLY A 44 10.67 8.45 17.56
N ASP A 45 11.69 8.33 18.41
CA ASP A 45 12.45 7.08 18.55
C ASP A 45 11.70 5.97 19.28
N GLY A 46 10.68 6.32 20.06
CA GLY A 46 9.90 5.38 20.86
C GLY A 46 10.70 4.76 22.01
N ILE A 47 10.16 3.69 22.58
CA ILE A 47 10.82 2.89 23.61
C ILE A 47 11.50 1.74 22.89
N ARG A 48 12.84 1.75 22.88
CA ARG A 48 13.67 0.77 22.19
C ARG A 48 14.28 -0.26 23.13
N GLN A 49 14.39 -1.48 22.69
CA GLN A 49 15.07 -2.56 23.38
C GLN A 49 15.86 -3.41 22.40
N ALA A 50 17.11 -3.72 22.77
CA ALA A 50 17.95 -4.60 21.98
C ALA A 50 17.32 -6.00 21.86
N LEU A 51 17.36 -6.55 20.65
CA LEU A 51 16.93 -7.89 20.28
C LEU A 51 18.08 -8.60 19.59
N THR A 52 18.47 -9.77 20.08
CA THR A 52 19.51 -10.58 19.45
C THR A 52 18.93 -11.88 18.93
N VAL A 53 19.11 -12.11 17.62
CA VAL A 53 18.76 -13.37 16.98
C VAL A 53 19.99 -14.27 16.96
N THR A 54 19.88 -15.45 17.56
CA THR A 54 20.97 -16.43 17.69
C THR A 54 20.53 -17.79 17.16
N GLY A 55 21.49 -18.67 16.91
CA GLY A 55 21.25 -20.03 16.42
C GLY A 55 21.67 -20.23 14.97
N GLU A 56 21.61 -21.47 14.51
CA GLU A 56 21.72 -21.78 13.09
C GLU A 56 20.39 -21.58 12.42
N PRO A 57 20.35 -21.08 11.17
CA PRO A 57 19.10 -20.94 10.44
C PRO A 57 18.44 -22.32 10.32
N THR A 58 17.24 -22.45 10.80
CA THR A 58 16.34 -23.52 10.36
C THR A 58 15.97 -23.26 8.90
N LYS A 59 15.23 -24.14 8.28
CA LYS A 59 14.78 -23.93 6.89
C LYS A 59 14.24 -22.51 6.70
N ARG A 60 14.77 -21.77 5.73
CA ARG A 60 14.30 -20.42 5.42
C ARG A 60 12.95 -20.51 4.71
N LEU A 61 12.07 -19.55 5.01
CA LEU A 61 10.82 -19.38 4.25
C LEU A 61 11.07 -19.24 2.74
N SER A 62 12.20 -18.64 2.35
CA SER A 62 12.64 -18.52 0.96
C SER A 62 13.03 -19.82 0.29
N ASP A 63 13.22 -20.93 1.05
CA ASP A 63 13.69 -22.21 0.52
C ASP A 63 12.51 -23.13 0.10
N SER A 64 11.26 -22.76 0.41
CA SER A 64 10.07 -23.45 -0.05
C SER A 64 9.77 -23.10 -1.51
N GLU A 65 9.71 -24.11 -2.38
CA GLU A 65 9.36 -23.91 -3.80
C GLU A 65 7.96 -23.28 -3.98
N GLU A 66 7.02 -23.64 -3.11
CA GLU A 66 5.66 -23.10 -3.16
C GLU A 66 5.63 -21.61 -2.77
N LEU A 67 6.33 -21.24 -1.70
CA LEU A 67 6.44 -19.85 -1.26
C LEU A 67 7.19 -19.00 -2.28
N LYS A 68 8.25 -19.55 -2.89
CA LYS A 68 8.96 -18.89 -3.98
C LYS A 68 8.07 -18.69 -5.21
N ALA A 69 7.31 -19.71 -5.60
CA ALA A 69 6.37 -19.61 -6.72
C ALA A 69 5.29 -18.54 -6.48
N ALA A 70 4.81 -18.40 -5.24
CA ALA A 70 3.89 -17.33 -4.84
C ALA A 70 4.54 -15.94 -5.00
N ALA A 71 5.75 -15.76 -4.46
CA ALA A 71 6.50 -14.53 -4.57
C ALA A 71 6.78 -14.15 -6.04
N ASP A 72 7.25 -15.10 -6.84
CA ASP A 72 7.51 -14.92 -8.28
C ASP A 72 6.21 -14.58 -9.06
N SER A 73 5.08 -15.15 -8.65
CA SER A 73 3.77 -14.85 -9.27
C SER A 73 3.37 -13.40 -9.02
N TYR A 74 3.50 -12.95 -7.78
CA TYR A 74 3.17 -11.56 -7.44
C TYR A 74 4.18 -10.57 -8.02
N ALA A 75 5.46 -10.90 -8.08
CA ALA A 75 6.48 -10.06 -8.74
C ALA A 75 6.14 -9.78 -10.21
N ARG A 76 5.58 -10.78 -10.94
CA ARG A 76 5.09 -10.57 -12.31
C ARG A 76 3.90 -9.60 -12.36
N TYR A 77 3.00 -9.66 -11.39
CA TYR A 77 1.90 -8.71 -11.26
C TYR A 77 2.44 -7.30 -11.02
N VAL A 78 3.31 -7.12 -10.02
CA VAL A 78 3.95 -5.82 -9.72
C VAL A 78 4.65 -5.26 -10.95
N LYS A 79 5.41 -6.09 -11.68
CA LYS A 79 6.05 -5.65 -12.92
C LYS A 79 5.05 -5.14 -13.95
N SER A 80 3.95 -5.86 -14.17
CA SER A 80 2.91 -5.47 -15.13
C SER A 80 2.25 -4.14 -14.73
N GLN A 81 1.93 -3.95 -13.44
CA GLN A 81 1.37 -2.69 -12.95
C GLN A 81 2.38 -1.55 -13.05
N SER A 82 3.64 -1.81 -12.70
CA SER A 82 4.72 -0.83 -12.81
C SER A 82 4.98 -0.35 -14.24
N ASP A 83 4.94 -1.26 -15.21
CA ASP A 83 5.08 -0.90 -16.63
C ASP A 83 3.93 0.04 -17.07
N ALA A 84 2.70 -0.24 -16.64
CA ALA A 84 1.54 0.61 -16.90
C ALA A 84 1.60 1.94 -16.12
N LEU A 85 2.10 1.92 -14.88
CA LEU A 85 2.30 3.12 -14.06
C LEU A 85 3.19 4.15 -14.78
N ILE A 86 4.34 3.71 -15.33
CA ILE A 86 5.22 4.62 -16.09
C ILE A 86 4.46 5.27 -17.24
N VAL A 87 3.75 4.49 -18.05
CA VAL A 87 3.02 5.00 -19.23
C VAL A 87 1.95 6.02 -18.79
N LYS A 88 1.17 5.70 -17.77
CA LYS A 88 0.10 6.60 -17.29
C LYS A 88 0.63 7.84 -16.59
N THR A 89 1.75 7.73 -15.88
CA THR A 89 2.44 8.90 -15.34
C THR A 89 2.99 9.78 -16.45
N GLU A 90 3.54 9.22 -17.53
CA GLU A 90 4.00 10.01 -18.69
C GLU A 90 2.85 10.76 -19.38
N GLU A 91 1.68 10.14 -19.54
CA GLU A 91 0.48 10.78 -20.07
C GLU A 91 0.03 11.95 -19.16
N PHE A 92 -0.05 11.71 -17.85
CA PHE A 92 -0.42 12.74 -16.86
C PHE A 92 0.56 13.91 -16.86
N VAL A 93 1.85 13.62 -16.78
CA VAL A 93 2.93 14.64 -16.81
C VAL A 93 2.89 15.46 -18.10
N ALA A 94 2.63 14.83 -19.24
CA ALA A 94 2.50 15.53 -20.50
C ALA A 94 1.32 16.50 -20.50
N ALA A 95 0.16 16.10 -19.95
CA ALA A 95 -1.01 16.98 -19.82
C ALA A 95 -0.73 18.18 -18.89
N VAL A 96 -0.07 17.95 -17.74
CA VAL A 96 0.33 19.00 -16.79
C VAL A 96 1.27 20.00 -17.47
N LYS A 97 2.29 19.53 -18.18
CA LYS A 97 3.28 20.37 -18.87
C LYS A 97 2.69 21.13 -20.05
N ALA A 98 1.68 20.57 -20.70
CA ALA A 98 0.94 21.24 -21.78
C ALA A 98 -0.07 22.29 -21.28
N GLY A 99 -0.29 22.40 -19.97
CA GLY A 99 -1.30 23.32 -19.42
C GLY A 99 -2.74 22.81 -19.61
N ASN A 100 -2.93 21.55 -19.98
CA ASN A 100 -4.25 20.94 -20.20
C ASN A 100 -4.84 20.44 -18.87
N VAL A 101 -5.48 21.37 -18.13
CA VAL A 101 -6.03 21.12 -16.80
C VAL A 101 -7.06 20.00 -16.80
N ASP A 102 -8.00 20.02 -17.75
CA ASP A 102 -9.10 19.04 -17.79
C ASP A 102 -8.56 17.62 -18.01
N GLU A 103 -7.62 17.49 -18.94
CA GLU A 103 -6.99 16.19 -19.21
C GLU A 103 -6.10 15.74 -18.05
N ALA A 104 -5.37 16.66 -17.41
CA ALA A 104 -4.57 16.32 -16.22
C ALA A 104 -5.46 15.83 -15.08
N LYS A 105 -6.59 16.49 -14.81
CA LYS A 105 -7.57 16.04 -13.80
C LYS A 105 -8.15 14.67 -14.15
N ARG A 106 -8.48 14.43 -15.41
CA ARG A 106 -9.00 13.13 -15.86
C ARG A 106 -7.99 11.99 -15.68
N LEU A 107 -6.70 12.29 -15.95
CA LEU A 107 -5.63 11.29 -15.89
C LEU A 107 -5.12 11.02 -14.48
N PHE A 108 -5.30 11.94 -13.54
CA PHE A 108 -4.80 11.84 -12.18
C PHE A 108 -5.23 10.52 -11.48
N PRO A 109 -6.53 10.26 -11.27
CA PRO A 109 -6.94 9.02 -10.61
C PRO A 109 -6.58 7.76 -11.42
N ILE A 110 -6.59 7.85 -12.76
CA ILE A 110 -6.24 6.72 -13.62
C ILE A 110 -4.77 6.33 -13.45
N ALA A 111 -3.86 7.32 -13.37
CA ALA A 111 -2.44 7.03 -13.19
C ALA A 111 -2.14 6.51 -11.78
N ARG A 112 -2.75 7.10 -10.75
CA ARG A 112 -2.64 6.65 -9.36
C ARG A 112 -3.12 5.22 -9.16
N THR A 113 -4.17 4.79 -9.83
CA THR A 113 -4.65 3.40 -9.76
C THR A 113 -3.53 2.35 -9.91
N TYR A 114 -2.51 2.60 -10.74
CA TYR A 114 -1.39 1.67 -10.92
C TYR A 114 -0.36 1.78 -9.79
N TRP A 115 -0.24 2.93 -9.16
CA TRP A 115 0.55 3.14 -7.95
C TRP A 115 -0.07 2.36 -6.79
N GLU A 116 -1.32 2.60 -6.50
CA GLU A 116 -2.09 2.00 -5.41
C GLU A 116 -2.16 0.46 -5.50
N ARG A 117 -2.16 -0.10 -6.71
CA ARG A 117 -2.15 -1.56 -6.90
C ARG A 117 -0.85 -2.23 -6.47
N ILE A 118 0.26 -1.52 -6.45
CA ILE A 118 1.57 -2.07 -6.02
C ILE A 118 1.93 -1.67 -4.58
N GLU A 119 1.11 -0.91 -3.92
CA GLU A 119 1.32 -0.43 -2.56
C GLU A 119 1.53 -1.54 -1.50
N PRO A 120 0.97 -2.78 -1.64
CA PRO A 120 1.35 -3.88 -0.74
C PRO A 120 2.85 -4.15 -0.61
N VAL A 121 3.66 -3.58 -1.49
CA VAL A 121 5.13 -3.69 -1.45
C VAL A 121 5.83 -2.32 -1.36
N ALA A 122 5.10 -1.28 -0.96
CA ALA A 122 5.59 0.10 -0.89
C ALA A 122 6.80 0.28 0.06
N GLU A 123 6.88 -0.48 1.15
CA GLU A 123 8.04 -0.48 2.07
C GLU A 123 9.38 -0.67 1.35
N LYS A 124 9.39 -1.31 0.19
CA LYS A 124 10.59 -1.49 -0.63
C LYS A 124 11.04 -0.22 -1.36
N PHE A 125 10.18 0.80 -1.40
CA PHE A 125 10.46 2.08 -2.06
C PHE A 125 11.26 3.04 -1.17
N GLY A 126 11.30 2.79 0.14
CA GLY A 126 12.07 3.58 1.11
C GLY A 126 11.71 5.07 1.05
N ASP A 127 12.71 5.94 1.14
CA ASP A 127 12.52 7.40 1.16
C ASP A 127 11.88 7.98 -0.13
N LEU A 128 11.73 7.19 -1.19
CA LEU A 128 11.07 7.65 -2.42
C LEU A 128 9.55 7.68 -2.29
N ASP A 129 8.96 6.88 -1.43
CA ASP A 129 7.54 6.83 -1.21
C ASP A 129 6.99 8.16 -0.69
N PRO A 130 7.40 8.70 0.47
CA PRO A 130 6.86 9.96 1.00
C PRO A 130 7.11 11.18 0.11
N ILE A 131 8.18 11.20 -0.70
CA ILE A 131 8.43 12.31 -1.64
C ILE A 131 7.67 12.18 -2.97
N THR A 132 7.06 11.02 -3.22
CA THR A 132 6.28 10.74 -4.44
C THR A 132 4.78 10.82 -4.17
N ASP A 133 4.35 10.33 -3.00
CA ASP A 133 2.95 10.21 -2.62
C ASP A 133 2.60 10.86 -1.26
N GLY A 134 3.54 11.54 -0.62
CA GLY A 134 3.31 12.20 0.65
C GLY A 134 2.28 13.34 0.56
N ARG A 135 1.41 13.39 1.57
CA ARG A 135 0.37 14.42 1.68
C ARG A 135 0.91 15.71 2.29
N GLU A 136 0.22 16.82 2.06
CA GLU A 136 0.68 18.13 2.57
C GLU A 136 0.81 18.18 4.10
N PRO A 137 -0.14 17.65 4.90
CA PRO A 137 0.00 17.64 6.37
C PRO A 137 1.25 16.89 6.84
N ASP A 138 1.59 15.78 6.18
CA ASP A 138 2.76 14.96 6.52
C ASP A 138 4.06 15.70 6.18
N ALA A 139 4.13 16.30 4.99
CA ALA A 139 5.27 17.13 4.59
C ALA A 139 5.52 18.31 5.54
N VAL A 140 4.45 18.95 6.03
CA VAL A 140 4.51 20.03 7.01
C VAL A 140 5.00 19.49 8.38
N ALA A 141 4.48 18.36 8.83
CA ALA A 141 4.85 17.75 10.10
C ALA A 141 6.33 17.34 10.14
N GLU A 142 6.84 16.82 9.03
CA GLU A 142 8.22 16.38 8.86
C GLU A 142 9.18 17.51 8.46
N SER A 143 8.66 18.70 8.16
CA SER A 143 9.43 19.85 7.69
C SER A 143 10.21 19.56 6.39
N VAL A 144 9.59 18.82 5.47
CA VAL A 144 10.11 18.49 4.14
C VAL A 144 9.34 19.22 3.03
N ASP A 145 9.88 19.24 1.81
CA ASP A 145 9.21 19.83 0.66
C ASP A 145 7.98 19.02 0.25
N PHE A 146 6.82 19.65 0.14
CA PHE A 146 5.62 19.06 -0.42
C PHE A 146 5.78 18.88 -1.94
N THR A 147 5.88 17.62 -2.39
CA THR A 147 6.15 17.21 -3.79
C THR A 147 5.21 16.09 -4.22
N GLY A 148 5.48 15.46 -5.35
CA GLY A 148 4.77 14.25 -5.78
C GLY A 148 3.37 14.50 -6.36
N TRP A 149 2.54 13.46 -6.28
CA TRP A 149 1.19 13.43 -6.82
C TRP A 149 0.32 14.53 -6.23
N HIS A 150 0.22 14.60 -4.90
CA HIS A 150 -0.69 15.50 -4.19
C HIS A 150 -0.28 16.97 -4.27
N ARG A 151 1.00 17.26 -4.53
CA ARG A 151 1.41 18.64 -4.84
C ARG A 151 0.81 19.13 -6.16
N ILE A 152 0.77 18.27 -7.17
CA ILE A 152 0.20 18.59 -8.48
C ILE A 152 -1.33 18.58 -8.39
N GLU A 153 -1.91 17.63 -7.67
CA GLU A 153 -3.33 17.55 -7.37
C GLU A 153 -3.84 18.87 -6.78
N LYS A 154 -3.21 19.35 -5.72
CA LYS A 154 -3.57 20.64 -5.10
C LYS A 154 -3.59 21.79 -6.11
N GLN A 155 -2.59 21.87 -6.98
CA GLN A 155 -2.51 22.93 -7.99
C GLN A 155 -3.67 22.83 -9.01
N LEU A 156 -4.00 21.62 -9.42
CA LEU A 156 -5.06 21.37 -10.38
C LEU A 156 -6.44 21.69 -9.81
N TRP A 157 -6.74 21.27 -8.57
CA TRP A 157 -8.09 21.41 -8.01
C TRP A 157 -8.30 22.73 -7.27
N VAL A 158 -7.30 23.20 -6.52
CA VAL A 158 -7.43 24.44 -5.74
C VAL A 158 -7.16 25.68 -6.59
N SER A 159 -6.08 25.65 -7.39
CA SER A 159 -5.69 26.81 -8.23
C SER A 159 -6.31 26.78 -9.63
N GLY A 160 -6.77 25.63 -10.10
CA GLY A 160 -7.39 25.47 -11.42
C GLY A 160 -6.44 25.67 -12.59
N ASN A 161 -5.12 25.48 -12.39
CA ASN A 161 -4.11 25.67 -13.43
C ASN A 161 -2.89 24.78 -13.18
N THR A 162 -1.89 24.83 -14.08
CA THR A 162 -0.65 24.04 -13.98
C THR A 162 0.59 24.91 -13.79
N GLU A 163 0.43 26.17 -13.40
CA GLU A 163 1.54 27.11 -13.27
C GLU A 163 2.58 26.63 -12.25
N GLY A 164 3.85 26.62 -12.65
CA GLY A 164 4.96 26.17 -11.81
C GLY A 164 5.06 24.64 -11.61
N MET A 165 4.13 23.84 -12.19
CA MET A 165 4.09 22.40 -11.96
C MET A 165 5.04 21.59 -12.85
N ALA A 166 5.60 22.15 -13.90
CA ALA A 166 6.48 21.40 -14.80
C ALA A 166 7.64 20.71 -14.08
N LYS A 167 8.29 21.38 -13.11
CA LYS A 167 9.39 20.79 -12.32
C LYS A 167 8.93 19.64 -11.43
N TYR A 168 7.75 19.77 -10.81
CA TYR A 168 7.18 18.72 -9.95
C TYR A 168 6.72 17.51 -10.77
N ALA A 169 6.18 17.76 -11.97
CA ALA A 169 5.81 16.70 -12.91
C ALA A 169 7.04 15.92 -13.40
N ASP A 170 8.13 16.61 -13.74
CA ASP A 170 9.40 15.96 -14.12
C ASP A 170 10.00 15.16 -12.95
N GLN A 171 9.94 15.69 -11.73
CA GLN A 171 10.38 15.02 -10.51
C GLN A 171 9.55 13.76 -10.23
N LEU A 172 8.22 13.88 -10.28
CA LEU A 172 7.29 12.76 -10.12
C LEU A 172 7.62 11.61 -11.07
N LEU A 173 7.73 11.89 -12.37
CA LEU A 173 8.07 10.87 -13.37
C LEU A 173 9.45 10.24 -13.11
N SER A 174 10.44 11.06 -12.69
CA SER A 174 11.76 10.55 -12.31
C SER A 174 11.70 9.62 -11.11
N ASN A 175 10.91 9.96 -10.09
CA ASN A 175 10.74 9.16 -8.88
C ASN A 175 10.01 7.86 -9.20
N VAL A 176 8.90 7.91 -9.93
CA VAL A 176 8.17 6.72 -10.39
C VAL A 176 9.08 5.75 -11.14
N LYS A 177 9.93 6.23 -12.06
CA LYS A 177 10.90 5.39 -12.78
C LYS A 177 11.93 4.74 -11.85
N LYS A 178 12.38 5.44 -10.80
CA LYS A 178 13.30 4.88 -9.79
C LYS A 178 12.60 3.83 -8.94
N ILE A 179 11.39 4.10 -8.48
CA ILE A 179 10.56 3.19 -7.67
C ILE A 179 10.29 1.89 -8.44
N VAL A 180 9.88 2.00 -9.70
CA VAL A 180 9.66 0.83 -10.57
C VAL A 180 10.94 -0.03 -10.67
N LYS A 181 12.10 0.62 -10.82
CA LYS A 181 13.38 -0.10 -10.85
C LYS A 181 13.67 -0.79 -9.52
N LEU A 182 13.48 -0.11 -8.38
CA LEU A 182 13.68 -0.70 -7.06
C LEU A 182 12.74 -1.90 -6.84
N GLY A 183 11.47 -1.77 -7.19
CA GLY A 183 10.49 -2.86 -7.07
C GLY A 183 10.81 -4.08 -7.95
N GLN A 184 11.45 -3.87 -9.10
CA GLN A 184 11.88 -4.97 -9.97
C GLN A 184 13.16 -5.65 -9.50
N ASP A 185 14.09 -4.92 -8.89
CA ASP A 185 15.40 -5.41 -8.46
C ASP A 185 15.37 -6.04 -7.05
N ALA A 186 14.36 -5.74 -6.23
CA ALA A 186 14.28 -6.24 -4.87
C ALA A 186 13.62 -7.63 -4.82
N PRO A 187 14.25 -8.63 -4.20
CA PRO A 187 13.59 -9.91 -3.98
C PRO A 187 12.37 -9.72 -3.10
N LEU A 188 11.27 -10.36 -3.47
CA LEU A 188 10.03 -10.39 -2.71
C LEU A 188 9.89 -11.77 -2.08
N THR A 189 9.50 -11.83 -0.80
CA THR A 189 9.17 -13.07 -0.12
C THR A 189 7.67 -13.21 0.08
N ALA A 190 7.18 -14.44 0.17
CA ALA A 190 5.76 -14.69 0.46
C ALA A 190 5.33 -14.12 1.81
N LEU A 191 6.23 -14.06 2.79
CA LEU A 191 5.94 -13.48 4.11
C LEU A 191 5.80 -11.96 4.02
N GLU A 192 6.74 -11.26 3.36
CA GLU A 192 6.62 -9.81 3.12
C GLU A 192 5.34 -9.47 2.36
N LEU A 193 4.96 -10.30 1.39
CA LEU A 193 3.70 -10.12 0.67
C LEU A 193 2.47 -10.22 1.57
N ALA A 194 2.44 -11.21 2.46
CA ALA A 194 1.34 -11.36 3.42
C ALA A 194 1.29 -10.20 4.42
N GLN A 195 2.44 -9.70 4.86
CA GLN A 195 2.57 -8.58 5.81
C GLN A 195 2.19 -7.26 5.15
N GLY A 196 2.72 -6.95 3.97
CA GLY A 196 2.38 -5.74 3.23
C GLY A 196 0.90 -5.67 2.87
N THR A 197 0.29 -6.81 2.48
CA THR A 197 -1.16 -6.87 2.26
C THR A 197 -1.96 -6.53 3.53
N LYS A 198 -1.49 -7.02 4.68
CA LYS A 198 -2.13 -6.71 5.97
C LYS A 198 -1.92 -5.25 6.35
N GLY A 199 -0.71 -4.73 6.20
CA GLY A 199 -0.37 -3.33 6.48
C GLY A 199 -1.24 -2.37 5.67
N LEU A 200 -1.29 -2.56 4.35
CA LEU A 200 -2.13 -1.75 3.46
C LEU A 200 -3.62 -1.77 3.84
N LEU A 201 -4.18 -2.94 4.14
CA LEU A 201 -5.61 -3.01 4.52
C LEU A 201 -5.90 -2.36 5.88
N ASP A 202 -4.95 -2.35 6.80
CA ASP A 202 -5.07 -1.61 8.06
C ASP A 202 -5.02 -0.09 7.79
N GLU A 203 -4.14 0.36 6.90
CA GLU A 203 -4.05 1.77 6.49
C GLU A 203 -5.35 2.22 5.80
N VAL A 204 -5.85 1.45 4.85
CA VAL A 204 -7.16 1.71 4.23
C VAL A 204 -8.27 1.81 5.27
N ALA A 205 -8.29 0.93 6.27
CA ALA A 205 -9.33 0.89 7.30
C ALA A 205 -9.26 2.06 8.29
N THR A 206 -8.09 2.67 8.50
CA THR A 206 -7.87 3.67 9.55
C THR A 206 -7.57 5.07 9.04
N GLY A 207 -6.84 5.19 7.93
CA GLY A 207 -6.41 6.44 7.31
C GLY A 207 -7.24 6.74 6.05
N LYS A 208 -6.99 6.03 4.97
CA LYS A 208 -7.60 6.32 3.65
C LYS A 208 -9.13 6.35 3.66
N ILE A 209 -9.77 5.59 4.58
CA ILE A 209 -11.23 5.62 4.77
C ILE A 209 -11.78 6.96 5.25
N THR A 210 -10.95 7.89 5.67
CA THR A 210 -11.39 9.24 6.06
C THR A 210 -11.56 10.18 4.87
N GLY A 211 -11.08 9.79 3.67
CA GLY A 211 -11.05 10.62 2.47
C GLY A 211 -9.89 11.61 2.49
N GLU A 212 -8.81 11.29 3.19
CA GLU A 212 -7.64 12.15 3.32
C GLU A 212 -6.57 11.88 2.26
N GLU A 213 -6.71 10.81 1.49
CA GLU A 213 -5.73 10.42 0.48
C GLU A 213 -5.72 11.43 -0.68
N ASP A 214 -6.84 11.58 -1.35
CA ASP A 214 -7.02 12.53 -2.45
C ASP A 214 -7.74 13.80 -1.95
N GLU A 215 -7.11 14.53 -0.99
CA GLU A 215 -7.69 15.64 -0.23
C GLU A 215 -8.31 16.73 -1.11
N PHE A 216 -7.78 16.95 -2.31
CA PHE A 216 -8.22 18.06 -3.17
C PHE A 216 -9.12 17.62 -4.31
N SER A 217 -8.94 16.42 -4.81
CA SER A 217 -9.70 15.87 -5.93
C SER A 217 -10.91 15.06 -5.52
N HIS A 218 -10.86 14.47 -4.31
CA HIS A 218 -11.85 13.53 -3.78
C HIS A 218 -12.02 12.28 -4.64
N THR A 219 -10.92 11.85 -5.29
CA THR A 219 -10.91 10.65 -6.14
C THR A 219 -10.53 9.36 -5.38
N ASP A 220 -10.56 9.37 -4.07
CA ASP A 220 -10.18 8.29 -3.15
C ASP A 220 -10.77 6.91 -3.49
N LEU A 221 -11.98 6.84 -4.09
CA LEU A 221 -12.57 5.54 -4.45
C LEU A 221 -11.84 4.81 -5.59
N TRP A 222 -11.10 5.53 -6.46
CA TRP A 222 -10.19 4.92 -7.44
C TRP A 222 -9.03 4.24 -6.72
N ASP A 223 -8.44 4.93 -5.76
CA ASP A 223 -7.30 4.45 -4.96
C ASP A 223 -7.74 3.30 -4.07
N PHE A 224 -8.85 3.46 -3.36
CA PHE A 224 -9.43 2.43 -2.53
C PHE A 224 -9.66 1.12 -3.31
N LYS A 225 -10.27 1.21 -4.51
CA LYS A 225 -10.46 0.03 -5.36
C LYS A 225 -9.15 -0.59 -5.80
N ALA A 226 -8.16 0.23 -6.13
CA ALA A 226 -6.84 -0.22 -6.54
C ALA A 226 -6.09 -0.94 -5.42
N ASN A 227 -6.14 -0.43 -4.18
CA ASN A 227 -5.58 -1.09 -3.00
C ASN A 227 -6.22 -2.46 -2.75
N ILE A 228 -7.55 -2.56 -2.88
CA ILE A 228 -8.24 -3.85 -2.77
C ILE A 228 -7.80 -4.81 -3.89
N GLU A 229 -7.65 -4.36 -5.13
CA GLU A 229 -7.19 -5.18 -6.25
C GLU A 229 -5.73 -5.65 -6.07
N GLY A 230 -4.84 -4.78 -5.58
CA GLY A 230 -3.47 -5.13 -5.23
C GLY A 230 -3.40 -6.19 -4.12
N SER A 231 -4.21 -6.02 -3.09
CA SER A 231 -4.37 -6.99 -1.99
C SER A 231 -4.95 -8.32 -2.48
N GLN A 232 -5.94 -8.29 -3.37
CA GLN A 232 -6.51 -9.51 -3.99
C GLN A 232 -5.47 -10.26 -4.82
N ALA A 233 -4.64 -9.53 -5.59
CA ALA A 233 -3.56 -10.14 -6.37
C ALA A 233 -2.51 -10.81 -5.47
N ALA A 234 -2.17 -10.18 -4.35
CA ALA A 234 -1.26 -10.73 -3.35
C ALA A 234 -1.81 -12.04 -2.75
N ILE A 235 -3.05 -12.03 -2.32
CA ILE A 235 -3.70 -13.23 -1.77
C ILE A 235 -3.89 -14.32 -2.84
N ALA A 236 -4.17 -13.94 -4.08
CA ALA A 236 -4.24 -14.91 -5.18
C ALA A 236 -2.90 -15.61 -5.43
N ALA A 237 -1.77 -14.91 -5.28
CA ALA A 237 -0.45 -15.51 -5.36
C ALA A 237 -0.17 -16.46 -4.18
N LEU A 238 -0.64 -16.14 -2.97
CA LEU A 238 -0.50 -16.98 -1.76
C LEU A 238 -1.55 -18.10 -1.69
N ARG A 239 -2.54 -18.11 -2.57
CA ARG A 239 -3.67 -19.05 -2.53
C ARG A 239 -3.29 -20.52 -2.42
N PRO A 240 -2.35 -21.06 -3.24
CA PRO A 240 -2.00 -22.48 -3.13
C PRO A 240 -1.54 -22.85 -1.72
N VAL A 241 -0.75 -21.98 -1.08
CA VAL A 241 -0.27 -22.17 0.29
C VAL A 241 -1.42 -22.12 1.29
N LEU A 242 -2.31 -21.13 1.17
CA LEU A 242 -3.46 -21.00 2.07
C LEU A 242 -4.43 -22.17 1.95
N GLU A 243 -4.73 -22.64 0.75
CA GLU A 243 -5.63 -23.78 0.54
C GLU A 243 -5.04 -25.10 1.06
N ALA A 244 -3.72 -25.27 0.98
CA ALA A 244 -3.05 -26.44 1.49
C ALA A 244 -2.98 -26.48 3.03
N GLN A 245 -2.79 -25.32 3.67
CA GLN A 245 -2.54 -25.22 5.12
C GLN A 245 -3.79 -24.88 5.92
N ASP A 246 -4.60 -23.94 5.43
CA ASP A 246 -5.86 -23.52 6.08
C ASP A 246 -6.93 -23.15 5.04
N PRO A 247 -7.61 -24.16 4.46
CA PRO A 247 -8.66 -23.93 3.48
C PRO A 247 -9.89 -23.18 4.05
N ALA A 248 -10.06 -23.16 5.37
CA ALA A 248 -11.14 -22.43 6.02
C ALA A 248 -10.81 -20.93 6.01
N LEU A 249 -9.57 -20.54 6.33
CA LEU A 249 -9.09 -19.17 6.23
C LEU A 249 -9.17 -18.67 4.78
N ALA A 250 -8.73 -19.47 3.80
CA ALA A 250 -8.82 -19.10 2.38
C ALA A 250 -10.25 -18.70 1.98
N LYS A 251 -11.25 -19.53 2.37
CA LYS A 251 -12.68 -19.23 2.13
C LYS A 251 -13.17 -17.98 2.85
N GLN A 252 -12.70 -17.73 4.08
CA GLN A 252 -13.07 -16.52 4.83
C GLN A 252 -12.55 -15.28 4.13
N VAL A 253 -11.29 -15.28 3.70
CA VAL A 253 -10.66 -14.19 2.95
C VAL A 253 -11.45 -13.90 1.67
N ASP A 254 -11.79 -14.92 0.88
CA ASP A 254 -12.60 -14.74 -0.34
C ASP A 254 -13.96 -14.10 -0.07
N ALA A 255 -14.65 -14.60 0.96
CA ALA A 255 -15.96 -14.07 1.31
C ALA A 255 -15.88 -12.58 1.73
N LYS A 256 -14.79 -12.18 2.40
CA LYS A 256 -14.58 -10.80 2.84
C LYS A 256 -14.17 -9.88 1.69
N PHE A 257 -13.30 -10.31 0.78
CA PHE A 257 -13.04 -9.55 -0.44
C PHE A 257 -14.32 -9.32 -1.26
N LYS A 258 -15.15 -10.36 -1.40
CA LYS A 258 -16.44 -10.21 -2.08
C LYS A 258 -17.37 -9.20 -1.39
N LEU A 259 -17.35 -9.13 -0.07
CA LEU A 259 -18.11 -8.12 0.69
C LEU A 259 -17.63 -6.72 0.35
N VAL A 260 -16.31 -6.47 0.42
CA VAL A 260 -15.71 -5.16 0.08
C VAL A 260 -16.02 -4.78 -1.36
N ASP A 261 -15.82 -5.71 -2.32
CA ASP A 261 -16.17 -5.45 -3.73
C ASP A 261 -17.66 -5.12 -3.92
N THR A 262 -18.54 -5.80 -3.18
CA THR A 262 -19.97 -5.55 -3.26
C THR A 262 -20.31 -4.14 -2.75
N GLU A 263 -19.69 -3.71 -1.64
CA GLU A 263 -19.87 -2.36 -1.10
C GLU A 263 -19.29 -1.30 -2.04
N LEU A 264 -18.06 -1.44 -2.51
CA LEU A 264 -17.43 -0.49 -3.43
C LEU A 264 -18.22 -0.34 -4.73
N ASN A 265 -18.61 -1.44 -5.34
CA ASN A 265 -19.27 -1.43 -6.65
C ASN A 265 -20.62 -0.71 -6.69
N GLN A 266 -21.21 -0.34 -5.55
CA GLN A 266 -22.41 0.50 -5.49
C GLN A 266 -22.13 1.94 -5.90
N TYR A 267 -20.87 2.39 -5.80
CA TYR A 267 -20.42 3.75 -6.06
C TYR A 267 -19.78 3.92 -7.44
N GLN A 268 -19.79 2.88 -8.26
CA GLN A 268 -19.27 2.94 -9.63
C GLN A 268 -20.41 3.12 -10.63
N ASP A 269 -20.28 4.11 -11.51
CA ASP A 269 -21.14 4.23 -12.68
C ASP A 269 -20.86 3.08 -13.66
N LYS A 270 -21.85 2.23 -13.88
CA LYS A 270 -21.71 1.03 -14.73
C LYS A 270 -21.64 1.37 -16.22
N THR A 271 -21.95 2.62 -16.61
CA THR A 271 -21.92 3.07 -17.99
C THR A 271 -20.56 3.63 -18.38
N THR A 272 -19.98 4.49 -17.52
CA THR A 272 -18.69 5.15 -17.75
C THR A 272 -17.51 4.38 -17.13
N GLY A 273 -17.77 3.64 -16.05
CA GLY A 273 -16.75 3.01 -15.22
C GLY A 273 -16.14 3.94 -14.18
N ASP A 274 -16.56 5.21 -14.14
CA ASP A 274 -16.08 6.18 -13.17
C ASP A 274 -16.65 5.90 -11.77
N TRP A 275 -15.93 6.37 -10.78
CA TRP A 275 -16.36 6.28 -9.39
C TRP A 275 -17.01 7.59 -8.95
N LYS A 276 -17.86 7.48 -7.96
CA LYS A 276 -18.41 8.62 -7.23
C LYS A 276 -17.28 9.36 -6.50
N PHE A 277 -17.32 10.68 -6.43
CA PHE A 277 -16.36 11.44 -5.61
C PHE A 277 -16.60 11.17 -4.12
N TYR A 278 -15.51 11.13 -3.35
CA TYR A 278 -15.56 10.69 -1.96
C TYR A 278 -16.39 11.62 -1.07
N ASP A 279 -16.31 12.93 -1.29
CA ASP A 279 -17.06 13.95 -0.58
C ASP A 279 -18.59 13.91 -0.84
N GLU A 280 -19.01 13.16 -1.85
CA GLU A 280 -20.43 12.89 -2.12
C GLU A 280 -20.98 11.67 -1.33
N LEU A 281 -20.13 10.93 -0.62
CA LEU A 281 -20.59 9.82 0.20
C LEU A 281 -21.20 10.30 1.50
N THR A 282 -22.28 9.63 1.94
CA THR A 282 -22.84 9.88 3.27
C THR A 282 -21.98 9.20 4.35
N LYS A 283 -22.10 9.66 5.59
CA LYS A 283 -21.41 9.04 6.74
C LYS A 283 -21.74 7.56 6.90
N GLU A 284 -22.96 7.17 6.59
CA GLU A 284 -23.42 5.77 6.62
C GLU A 284 -22.74 4.94 5.54
N GLN A 285 -22.54 5.51 4.35
CA GLN A 285 -21.83 4.85 3.24
C GLN A 285 -20.34 4.68 3.56
N VAL A 286 -19.68 5.72 4.06
CA VAL A 286 -18.29 5.64 4.54
C VAL A 286 -18.16 4.59 5.65
N LYS A 287 -19.11 4.58 6.60
CA LYS A 287 -19.11 3.57 7.67
C LYS A 287 -19.28 2.14 7.12
N ALA A 288 -20.14 1.93 6.15
CA ALA A 288 -20.33 0.61 5.54
C ALA A 288 -19.06 0.11 4.85
N LEU A 289 -18.34 0.99 4.12
CA LEU A 289 -17.04 0.69 3.54
C LEU A 289 -16.01 0.35 4.63
N SER A 290 -15.91 1.18 5.67
CA SER A 290 -15.02 0.96 6.81
C SER A 290 -15.27 -0.38 7.48
N ASP A 291 -16.54 -0.70 7.78
CA ASP A 291 -16.92 -1.98 8.40
C ASP A 291 -16.56 -3.18 7.50
N ALA A 292 -16.69 -3.04 6.19
CA ALA A 292 -16.34 -4.10 5.23
C ALA A 292 -14.83 -4.36 5.18
N VAL A 293 -14.01 -3.28 5.15
CA VAL A 293 -12.54 -3.41 5.16
C VAL A 293 -12.04 -3.93 6.50
N ALA A 294 -12.55 -3.44 7.62
CA ALA A 294 -12.19 -3.96 8.94
C ALA A 294 -12.53 -5.46 9.07
N ALA A 295 -13.65 -5.88 8.50
CA ALA A 295 -14.03 -7.31 8.46
C ALA A 295 -13.13 -8.15 7.56
N LEU A 296 -12.44 -7.55 6.55
CA LEU A 296 -11.43 -8.20 5.71
C LEU A 296 -10.08 -8.25 6.43
N SER A 297 -9.65 -7.18 7.08
CA SER A 297 -8.36 -7.11 7.80
C SER A 297 -8.24 -8.21 8.86
N GLU A 298 -9.33 -8.61 9.50
CA GLU A 298 -9.32 -9.63 10.54
C GLU A 298 -8.82 -11.01 10.04
N PRO A 299 -9.37 -11.65 8.99
CA PRO A 299 -8.81 -12.89 8.46
C PRO A 299 -7.45 -12.68 7.77
N ILE A 300 -7.20 -11.56 7.11
CA ILE A 300 -5.89 -11.25 6.49
C ILE A 300 -4.77 -11.22 7.54
N SER A 301 -5.02 -10.74 8.75
CA SER A 301 -4.04 -10.72 9.84
C SER A 301 -3.48 -12.11 10.22
N LYS A 302 -4.16 -13.19 9.81
CA LYS A 302 -3.75 -14.58 10.07
C LYS A 302 -2.91 -15.18 8.96
N VAL A 303 -2.90 -14.55 7.77
CA VAL A 303 -2.23 -15.09 6.57
C VAL A 303 -0.73 -15.22 6.78
N ALA A 304 -0.09 -14.20 7.35
CA ALA A 304 1.36 -14.23 7.61
C ALA A 304 1.78 -15.42 8.50
N ALA A 305 0.99 -15.77 9.51
CA ALA A 305 1.25 -16.93 10.37
C ALA A 305 1.14 -18.26 9.62
N VAL A 306 0.15 -18.37 8.71
CA VAL A 306 -0.01 -19.57 7.86
C VAL A 306 1.16 -19.70 6.90
N VAL A 307 1.58 -18.59 6.26
CA VAL A 307 2.75 -18.56 5.36
C VAL A 307 4.02 -18.97 6.11
N ALA A 308 4.23 -18.42 7.31
CA ALA A 308 5.41 -18.73 8.14
C ALA A 308 5.43 -20.23 8.58
N ALA A 309 4.27 -20.82 8.81
CA ALA A 309 4.17 -22.24 9.18
C ALA A 309 4.36 -23.21 7.99
N SER A 310 4.39 -22.70 6.76
CA SER A 310 4.48 -23.49 5.51
C SER A 310 5.92 -23.72 5.03
N ALA A 311 6.92 -23.24 5.79
CA ALA A 311 8.34 -23.32 5.45
C ALA A 311 8.98 -24.68 5.69
#